data_16527a58532133c0fe037077f2ce4334
#
_entry.id   16527a58532133c0fe037077f2ce4334
#
_cell.length_a   1.000
_cell.length_b   1.000
_cell.length_c   1.000
_cell.angle_alpha   90.00
_cell.angle_beta   90.00
_cell.angle_gamma   90.00
#
_symmetry.space_group_name_H-M   'P 1'
#
loop_
_entity.id
_entity.type
_entity.pdbx_description
1 polymer ?
#
loop_
_entity_poly.entity_id
_entity_poly.type
_entity_poly.pdbx_seq_one_letter_code
_entity_poly.pdbx_strand_id
1 'polypeptide(L)'
;QMGVTEKTIRKLMLQFIPQVTMSTAFGKPMFISEFGAGAKAGKRGEGVWTEDYQAAVYRAQIAMLSQSPQVQGMTPWILKDFRAMLRTLPGIQDYRNRKGLIDQNGQRKQAFYVLRDFYNGPWANTQ
;
A
#
# COMPACT_ATOMS: atom_id res chain seq x y z
N GLN A 1 4.05 -20.28 -13.81
CA GLN A 1 2.66 -19.87 -13.58
C GLN A 1 2.64 -18.87 -12.43
N MET A 2 2.10 -17.66 -12.64
CA MET A 2 1.99 -16.62 -11.59
C MET A 2 1.03 -17.04 -10.48
N GLY A 3 1.40 -16.81 -9.22
CA GLY A 3 0.53 -16.99 -8.06
C GLY A 3 -0.69 -16.03 -8.07
N VAL A 4 -1.70 -16.33 -7.24
CA VAL A 4 -2.93 -15.51 -7.11
C VAL A 4 -2.59 -14.09 -6.68
N THR A 5 -1.71 -13.95 -5.70
CA THR A 5 -1.26 -12.64 -5.18
C THR A 5 -0.61 -11.80 -6.28
N GLU A 6 0.28 -12.39 -7.08
CA GLU A 6 0.97 -11.71 -8.17
C GLU A 6 0.00 -11.24 -9.25
N LYS A 7 -0.96 -12.08 -9.65
CA LYS A 7 -2.01 -11.70 -10.61
C LYS A 7 -2.84 -10.53 -10.12
N THR A 8 -3.21 -10.53 -8.84
CA THR A 8 -4.01 -9.46 -8.24
C THR A 8 -3.23 -8.16 -8.20
N ILE A 9 -1.96 -8.19 -7.79
CA ILE A 9 -1.09 -7.01 -7.77
C ILE A 9 -0.93 -6.44 -9.18
N ARG A 10 -0.67 -7.29 -10.17
CA ARG A 10 -0.56 -6.87 -11.58
C ARG A 10 -1.82 -6.16 -12.06
N LYS A 11 -3.01 -6.70 -11.73
CA LYS A 11 -4.28 -6.08 -12.08
C LYS A 11 -4.44 -4.70 -11.44
N LEU A 12 -4.11 -4.57 -10.15
CA LEU A 12 -4.14 -3.29 -9.45
C LEU A 12 -3.19 -2.27 -10.09
N MET A 13 -1.97 -2.69 -10.43
CA MET A 13 -0.99 -1.81 -11.06
C MET A 13 -1.43 -1.34 -12.44
N LEU A 14 -2.06 -2.21 -13.24
CA LEU A 14 -2.61 -1.83 -14.54
C LEU A 14 -3.74 -0.79 -14.44
N GLN A 15 -4.46 -0.75 -13.32
CA GLN A 15 -5.46 0.29 -13.06
C GLN A 15 -4.84 1.59 -12.53
N PHE A 16 -3.76 1.49 -11.78
CA PHE A 16 -3.11 2.64 -11.12
C PHE A 16 -2.18 3.43 -12.04
N ILE A 17 -1.42 2.74 -12.90
CA ILE A 17 -0.46 3.34 -13.82
C ILE A 17 -1.09 4.41 -14.73
N PRO A 18 -2.24 4.17 -15.41
CA PRO A 18 -2.85 5.19 -16.26
C PRO A 18 -3.24 6.47 -15.52
N GLN A 19 -3.70 6.35 -14.27
CA GLN A 19 -4.06 7.50 -13.45
C GLN A 19 -2.85 8.36 -13.12
N VAL A 20 -1.75 7.73 -12.73
CA VAL A 20 -0.48 8.43 -12.46
C VAL A 20 0.06 9.07 -13.73
N THR A 21 0.08 8.35 -14.85
CA THR A 21 0.55 8.87 -16.14
C THR A 21 -0.26 10.09 -16.58
N MET A 22 -1.58 10.04 -16.44
CA MET A 22 -2.45 11.16 -16.81
C MET A 22 -2.18 12.39 -15.95
N SER A 23 -2.00 12.21 -14.65
CA SER A 23 -1.68 13.30 -13.71
C SER A 23 -0.33 13.94 -14.00
N THR A 24 0.69 13.16 -14.36
CA THR A 24 2.04 13.66 -14.67
C THR A 24 2.13 14.36 -16.03
N ALA A 25 1.18 14.15 -16.94
CA ALA A 25 1.15 14.79 -18.25
C ALA A 25 1.05 16.33 -18.18
N PHE A 26 0.59 16.89 -17.06
CA PHE A 26 0.47 18.34 -16.86
C PHE A 26 1.78 19.03 -16.44
N GLY A 27 2.88 18.30 -16.27
CA GLY A 27 4.19 18.86 -15.92
C GLY A 27 4.28 19.51 -14.55
N LYS A 28 3.32 19.25 -13.65
CA LYS A 28 3.28 19.81 -12.29
C LYS A 28 3.80 18.82 -11.27
N PRO A 29 4.36 19.28 -10.13
CA PRO A 29 4.65 18.43 -9.00
C PRO A 29 3.40 17.67 -8.55
N MET A 30 3.55 16.39 -8.24
CA MET A 30 2.44 15.53 -7.83
C MET A 30 2.69 14.95 -6.44
N PHE A 31 1.66 14.94 -5.63
CA PHE A 31 1.63 14.29 -4.33
C PHE A 31 0.58 13.19 -4.32
N ILE A 32 0.98 11.97 -3.95
CA ILE A 32 0.07 10.83 -3.83
C ILE A 32 -0.51 10.82 -2.42
N SER A 33 -1.75 11.27 -2.27
CA SER A 33 -2.40 11.45 -0.98
C SER A 33 -2.90 10.15 -0.34
N GLU A 34 -3.18 9.12 -1.15
CA GLU A 34 -3.61 7.81 -0.66
C GLU A 34 -3.12 6.69 -1.58
N PHE A 35 -2.60 5.62 -1.00
CA PHE A 35 -2.28 4.37 -1.68
C PHE A 35 -2.11 3.24 -0.67
N GLY A 36 -2.11 1.98 -1.12
CA GLY A 36 -1.88 0.81 -0.29
C GLY A 36 -2.96 -0.26 -0.42
N ALA A 37 -2.96 -1.18 0.51
CA ALA A 37 -3.90 -2.29 0.59
C ALA A 37 -4.18 -2.68 2.04
N GLY A 38 -5.23 -3.48 2.27
CA GLY A 38 -5.57 -3.99 3.59
C GLY A 38 -4.94 -5.35 3.88
N ALA A 39 -4.67 -5.60 5.17
CA ALA A 39 -4.29 -6.90 5.69
C ALA A 39 -4.74 -7.06 7.14
N LYS A 40 -5.11 -8.27 7.53
CA LYS A 40 -5.28 -8.62 8.94
C LYS A 40 -3.92 -9.00 9.52
N ALA A 41 -3.53 -8.37 10.64
CA ALA A 41 -2.29 -8.67 11.33
C ALA A 41 -2.20 -10.17 11.68
N GLY A 42 -1.04 -10.76 11.42
CA GLY A 42 -0.79 -12.19 11.62
C GLY A 42 -1.28 -13.11 10.51
N LYS A 43 -2.09 -12.63 9.56
CA LYS A 43 -2.50 -13.44 8.43
C LYS A 43 -1.40 -13.44 7.35
N ARG A 44 -0.88 -14.63 7.06
CA ARG A 44 0.28 -14.84 6.16
C ARG A 44 -0.09 -15.71 4.96
N GLY A 45 0.80 -15.74 3.98
CA GLY A 45 0.68 -16.57 2.80
C GLY A 45 0.07 -15.86 1.60
N GLU A 46 -0.46 -16.63 0.65
CA GLU A 46 -1.06 -16.10 -0.57
C GLU A 46 -2.48 -15.58 -0.36
N GLY A 47 -2.86 -14.63 -1.22
CA GLY A 47 -4.20 -14.09 -1.30
C GLY A 47 -4.35 -12.73 -0.59
N VAL A 48 -5.47 -12.09 -0.88
CA VAL A 48 -5.85 -10.80 -0.29
C VAL A 48 -6.02 -10.92 1.23
N TRP A 49 -5.88 -9.80 1.93
CA TRP A 49 -5.95 -9.68 3.39
C TRP A 49 -4.76 -10.30 4.14
N THR A 50 -3.75 -10.84 3.44
CA THR A 50 -2.50 -11.27 4.09
C THR A 50 -1.52 -10.11 4.22
N GLU A 51 -0.64 -10.17 5.22
CA GLU A 51 0.45 -9.20 5.34
C GLU A 51 1.42 -9.28 4.16
N ASP A 52 1.62 -10.48 3.60
CA ASP A 52 2.45 -10.69 2.42
C ASP A 52 1.89 -9.96 1.19
N TYR A 53 0.57 -10.06 0.97
CA TYR A 53 -0.11 -9.32 -0.09
C TYR A 53 -0.01 -7.80 0.11
N GLN A 54 -0.30 -7.30 1.32
CA GLN A 54 -0.21 -5.87 1.61
C GLN A 54 1.21 -5.34 1.36
N ALA A 55 2.22 -6.03 1.86
CA ALA A 55 3.62 -5.63 1.66
C ALA A 55 4.03 -5.65 0.18
N ALA A 56 3.58 -6.65 -0.57
CA ALA A 56 3.88 -6.75 -2.01
C ALA A 56 3.21 -5.62 -2.81
N VAL A 57 1.97 -5.24 -2.46
CA VAL A 57 1.29 -4.08 -3.08
C VAL A 57 2.08 -2.80 -2.83
N TYR A 58 2.51 -2.54 -1.58
CA TYR A 58 3.30 -1.37 -1.25
C TYR A 58 4.64 -1.34 -2.02
N ARG A 59 5.35 -2.46 -2.09
CA ARG A 59 6.61 -2.55 -2.87
C ARG A 59 6.38 -2.20 -4.34
N ALA A 60 5.34 -2.75 -4.95
CA ALA A 60 5.02 -2.51 -6.35
C ALA A 60 4.64 -1.05 -6.61
N GLN A 61 3.81 -0.45 -5.76
CA GLN A 61 3.40 0.94 -5.89
C GLN A 61 4.57 1.91 -5.69
N ILE A 62 5.38 1.69 -4.66
CA ILE A 62 6.58 2.50 -4.38
C ILE A 62 7.56 2.42 -5.55
N ALA A 63 7.84 1.22 -6.07
CA ALA A 63 8.75 1.03 -7.19
C ALA A 63 8.28 1.81 -8.44
N MET A 64 6.98 1.77 -8.72
CA MET A 64 6.41 2.51 -9.84
C MET A 64 6.46 4.02 -9.63
N LEU A 65 6.06 4.51 -8.45
CA LEU A 65 6.01 5.94 -8.15
C LEU A 65 7.42 6.55 -8.11
N SER A 66 8.42 5.80 -7.64
CA SER A 66 9.81 6.24 -7.60
C SER A 66 10.43 6.46 -8.99
N GLN A 67 9.82 5.92 -10.04
CA GLN A 67 10.26 6.15 -11.42
C GLN A 67 9.73 7.46 -12.01
N SER A 68 8.78 8.12 -11.36
CA SER A 68 8.24 9.38 -11.83
C SER A 68 8.92 10.56 -11.12
N PRO A 69 9.70 11.41 -11.83
CA PRO A 69 10.37 12.56 -11.22
C PRO A 69 9.40 13.63 -10.73
N GLN A 70 8.16 13.60 -11.17
CA GLN A 70 7.12 14.57 -10.76
C GLN A 70 6.47 14.21 -9.43
N VAL A 71 6.60 12.96 -8.95
CA VAL A 71 6.11 12.56 -7.63
C VAL A 71 7.07 13.10 -6.57
N GLN A 72 6.62 14.11 -5.84
CA GLN A 72 7.38 14.80 -4.81
C GLN A 72 7.11 14.28 -3.41
N GLY A 73 6.03 13.53 -3.23
CA GLY A 73 5.69 12.93 -1.95
C GLY A 73 4.53 11.96 -2.06
N MET A 74 4.39 11.13 -1.04
CA MET A 74 3.32 10.14 -0.96
C MET A 74 2.99 9.81 0.49
N THR A 75 1.71 9.53 0.76
CA THR A 75 1.24 9.06 2.05
C THR A 75 0.43 7.78 1.89
N PRO A 76 0.78 6.73 2.62
CA PRO A 76 -0.04 5.52 2.64
C PRO A 76 -1.35 5.76 3.40
N TRP A 77 -2.40 5.12 2.98
CA TRP A 77 -3.63 5.01 3.75
C TRP A 77 -3.71 3.60 4.35
N ILE A 78 -3.53 3.45 5.61
CA ILE A 78 -3.39 4.42 6.69
C ILE A 78 -2.40 3.87 7.74
N LEU A 79 -2.00 4.69 8.72
CA LEU A 79 -1.05 4.23 9.73
C LEU A 79 -1.62 3.10 10.61
N LYS A 80 -2.86 3.24 11.10
CA LYS A 80 -3.42 2.31 12.10
C LYS A 80 -4.80 1.81 11.70
N ASP A 81 -5.05 0.52 11.91
CA ASP A 81 -6.39 -0.05 11.80
C ASP A 81 -7.36 0.67 12.73
N PHE A 82 -8.53 1.01 12.24
CA PHE A 82 -9.53 1.76 13.00
C PHE A 82 -10.92 1.15 12.87
N ARG A 83 -11.80 1.49 13.81
CA ARG A 83 -13.19 1.01 13.83
C ARG A 83 -13.96 1.60 12.64
N ALA A 84 -14.63 0.74 11.89
CA ALA A 84 -15.39 1.09 10.71
C ALA A 84 -16.62 0.17 10.59
N MET A 85 -17.77 0.67 10.96
CA MET A 85 -18.99 -0.14 11.13
C MET A 85 -19.50 -0.81 9.86
N LEU A 86 -19.15 -0.29 8.69
CA LEU A 86 -19.52 -0.88 7.41
C LEU A 86 -18.54 -1.96 6.92
N ARG A 87 -17.50 -2.25 7.67
CA ARG A 87 -16.49 -3.26 7.33
C ARG A 87 -16.78 -4.56 8.08
N THR A 88 -17.69 -5.36 7.53
CA THR A 88 -18.32 -6.47 8.25
C THR A 88 -17.78 -7.86 7.91
N LEU A 89 -16.78 -8.00 7.01
CA LEU A 89 -16.27 -9.31 6.58
C LEU A 89 -15.79 -10.13 7.79
N PRO A 90 -16.50 -11.24 8.14
CA PRO A 90 -16.23 -11.99 9.35
C PRO A 90 -14.82 -12.59 9.36
N GLY A 91 -14.16 -12.55 10.52
CA GLY A 91 -12.84 -13.12 10.72
C GLY A 91 -11.69 -12.33 10.07
N ILE A 92 -12.01 -11.34 9.24
CA ILE A 92 -11.04 -10.46 8.57
C ILE A 92 -11.19 -9.02 9.04
N GLN A 93 -12.31 -8.39 8.68
CA GLN A 93 -12.54 -6.99 9.00
C GLN A 93 -13.09 -6.82 10.42
N ASP A 94 -14.13 -7.56 10.78
CA ASP A 94 -14.74 -7.54 12.11
C ASP A 94 -14.99 -6.11 12.59
N TYR A 95 -15.69 -5.32 11.76
CA TYR A 95 -15.97 -3.89 11.97
C TYR A 95 -14.73 -2.99 12.06
N ARG A 96 -13.65 -3.34 11.35
CA ARG A 96 -12.43 -2.52 11.26
C ARG A 96 -11.99 -2.31 9.83
N ASN A 97 -11.50 -1.12 9.55
CA ASN A 97 -10.70 -0.88 8.35
C ASN A 97 -9.31 -1.47 8.59
N ARG A 98 -8.90 -2.43 7.76
CA ARG A 98 -7.65 -3.17 7.87
C ARG A 98 -6.53 -2.62 7.00
N LYS A 99 -6.63 -1.37 6.57
CA LYS A 99 -5.60 -0.73 5.75
C LYS A 99 -4.42 -0.16 6.55
N GLY A 100 -4.44 -0.28 7.87
CA GLY A 100 -3.33 0.15 8.72
C GLY A 100 -2.02 -0.57 8.41
N LEU A 101 -0.91 0.14 8.57
CA LEU A 101 0.44 -0.43 8.64
C LEU A 101 0.69 -1.12 9.98
N ILE A 102 -0.04 -0.68 10.99
CA ILE A 102 -0.13 -1.32 12.30
C ILE A 102 -1.59 -1.68 12.58
N ASP A 103 -1.82 -2.70 13.40
CA ASP A 103 -3.17 -3.06 13.83
C ASP A 103 -3.70 -2.13 14.94
N GLN A 104 -4.92 -2.40 15.42
CA GLN A 104 -5.56 -1.61 16.48
C GLN A 104 -4.80 -1.65 17.83
N ASN A 105 -3.96 -2.65 18.05
CA ASN A 105 -3.16 -2.83 19.26
C ASN A 105 -1.73 -2.29 19.11
N GLY A 106 -1.38 -1.76 17.95
CA GLY A 106 -0.04 -1.25 17.68
C GLY A 106 0.93 -2.30 17.12
N GLN A 107 0.46 -3.51 16.79
CA GLN A 107 1.29 -4.54 16.18
C GLN A 107 1.65 -4.13 14.75
N ARG A 108 2.94 -4.04 14.45
CA ARG A 108 3.45 -3.69 13.12
C ARG A 108 3.25 -4.85 12.16
N LYS A 109 2.65 -4.54 10.97
CA LYS A 109 2.53 -5.48 9.87
C LYS A 109 3.78 -5.40 8.98
N GLN A 110 3.97 -6.36 8.07
CA GLN A 110 5.13 -6.35 7.16
C GLN A 110 5.24 -5.05 6.35
N ALA A 111 4.12 -4.50 5.89
CA ALA A 111 4.12 -3.28 5.11
C ALA A 111 4.68 -2.07 5.88
N PHE A 112 4.59 -2.06 7.21
CA PHE A 112 5.24 -1.04 8.05
C PHE A 112 6.74 -0.98 7.78
N TYR A 113 7.40 -2.12 7.71
CA TYR A 113 8.84 -2.19 7.48
C TYR A 113 9.22 -1.85 6.04
N VAL A 114 8.35 -2.16 5.07
CA VAL A 114 8.53 -1.73 3.68
C VAL A 114 8.59 -0.20 3.60
N LEU A 115 7.64 0.49 4.23
CA LEU A 115 7.59 1.95 4.26
C LEU A 115 8.76 2.55 5.04
N ARG A 116 9.07 1.98 6.21
CA ARG A 116 10.22 2.43 7.02
C ARG A 116 11.52 2.39 6.20
N ASP A 117 11.78 1.27 5.53
CA ASP A 117 13.02 1.10 4.77
C ASP A 117 13.07 2.02 3.56
N PHE A 118 11.94 2.26 2.91
CA PHE A 118 11.83 3.22 1.83
C PHE A 118 12.13 4.66 2.29
N TYR A 119 11.51 5.11 3.38
CA TYR A 119 11.73 6.47 3.89
C TYR A 119 13.11 6.69 4.50
N ASN A 120 13.76 5.65 5.00
CA ASN A 120 15.13 5.72 5.51
C ASN A 120 16.20 5.42 4.45
N GLY A 121 15.80 5.11 3.22
CA GLY A 121 16.68 4.76 2.11
C GLY A 121 17.05 5.95 1.21
N PRO A 122 17.42 5.69 -0.04
CA PRO A 122 17.86 6.72 -0.99
C PRO A 122 16.88 7.87 -1.21
N TRP A 123 15.57 7.64 -1.04
CA TRP A 123 14.57 8.69 -1.12
C TRP A 123 14.79 9.82 -0.12
N ALA A 124 15.21 9.51 1.08
CA ALA A 124 15.48 10.50 2.12
C ALA A 124 16.68 11.41 1.79
N ASN A 125 17.57 10.96 0.92
CA ASN A 125 18.80 11.68 0.55
C ASN A 125 18.64 12.53 -0.71
N THR A 126 17.48 12.50 -1.37
CA THR A 126 17.20 13.26 -2.59
C THR A 126 16.35 14.52 -2.35
N GLN A 127 16.02 14.79 -1.11
CA GLN A 127 15.31 15.98 -0.64
C GLN A 127 16.26 16.87 0.16
#